data_fff930c7ee9ccd7becd2df030a7b46c2
#
_entry.id   fff930c7ee9ccd7becd2df030a7b46c2
#
_cell.length_a   1.000
_cell.length_b   1.000
_cell.length_c   1.000
_cell.angle_alpha   90.00
_cell.angle_beta   90.00
_cell.angle_gamma   90.00
#
_symmetry.space_group_name_H-M   'P 1'
#
loop_
_entity.id
_entity.type
_entity.pdbx_description
1 polymer ?
#
loop_
_entity_poly.entity_id
_entity_poly.type
_entity_poly.pdbx_seq_one_letter_code
_entity_poly.pdbx_strand_id
1 'polypeptide(L)'
;MYKTLHKKQGSVTVQLRFARSSVTFCAKRDSKSPDWEILFRLYQERKINPMSYLKSEAFLRILETICEERYPYIAFADAFHTIRSMMLPVLYLLGTFVPQADAYHAISTGYGGLLASLGSWKYKKPLMLTEHGIYTREREEEIIRASWVAPAFKKQWIRFFYMLSDVIYKRACRVTCLFTNALKIQEDIGCAPEKCRVIENGVSYERFCEIPLKEEDGWVDIGAVVRLAPIKDIKTMIYAFYELSSRMEHVRLHILGGVDDEEYAKECYDLVKQMELHLGAQSGVPGNIKGNTTL
;
A
#
# COMPACT_ATOMS: atom_id res chain seq x y z
N MET A 1 16.37 19.51 -12.26
CA MET A 1 16.92 20.37 -13.35
C MET A 1 18.29 19.84 -13.70
N TYR A 2 18.39 19.20 -14.85
CA TYR A 2 19.64 18.64 -15.34
C TYR A 2 20.43 19.74 -16.02
N LYS A 3 21.67 19.94 -15.67
CA LYS A 3 22.64 20.65 -16.47
C LYS A 3 23.91 19.81 -16.54
N THR A 4 24.23 19.52 -17.76
CA THR A 4 25.50 19.27 -18.43
C THR A 4 26.04 17.85 -18.40
N LEU A 5 25.91 17.20 -19.55
CA LEU A 5 26.78 16.11 -19.98
C LEU A 5 28.16 16.71 -20.30
N HIS A 6 29.16 16.47 -19.48
CA HIS A 6 30.53 16.68 -19.83
C HIS A 6 31.16 15.36 -20.27
N LYS A 7 31.55 15.34 -21.53
CA LYS A 7 32.32 14.24 -22.13
C LYS A 7 33.80 14.55 -21.95
N LYS A 8 34.47 13.86 -21.03
CA LYS A 8 35.94 13.82 -21.00
C LYS A 8 36.38 12.37 -21.02
N GLN A 9 37.14 12.02 -22.04
CA GLN A 9 37.92 10.78 -22.17
C GLN A 9 37.20 9.48 -21.70
N GLY A 10 36.15 9.05 -22.43
CA GLY A 10 35.60 7.71 -22.26
C GLY A 10 34.67 7.51 -21.06
N SER A 11 34.58 8.40 -20.11
CA SER A 11 33.62 8.36 -19.01
C SER A 11 32.51 9.39 -19.20
N VAL A 12 31.26 8.94 -19.20
CA VAL A 12 30.09 9.82 -19.18
C VAL A 12 29.76 10.07 -17.71
N THR A 13 30.16 11.19 -17.19
CA THR A 13 29.73 11.63 -15.85
C THR A 13 28.35 12.25 -15.98
N VAL A 14 27.33 11.51 -15.61
CA VAL A 14 26.00 12.07 -15.46
C VAL A 14 25.96 12.70 -14.07
N GLN A 15 26.14 14.02 -14.00
CA GLN A 15 25.79 14.76 -12.79
C GLN A 15 24.27 14.79 -12.66
N LEU A 16 23.73 13.72 -12.07
CA LEU A 16 22.39 13.75 -11.56
C LEU A 16 22.41 14.71 -10.36
N ARG A 17 21.95 15.95 -10.54
CA ARG A 17 21.69 16.85 -9.43
C ARG A 17 20.50 16.33 -8.62
N PHE A 18 20.64 15.12 -8.09
CA PHE A 18 19.71 14.56 -7.11
C PHE A 18 19.64 15.41 -5.85
N ALA A 19 20.68 16.17 -5.51
CA ALA A 19 20.68 16.97 -4.29
C ALA A 19 19.50 17.96 -4.22
N ARG A 20 19.29 18.73 -5.25
CA ARG A 20 18.14 19.62 -5.28
C ARG A 20 16.83 18.89 -5.58
N SER A 21 16.86 17.79 -6.31
CA SER A 21 15.67 16.97 -6.58
C SER A 21 15.34 16.04 -5.41
N SER A 22 16.28 15.33 -4.81
CA SER A 22 16.00 14.46 -3.65
C SER A 22 15.54 15.27 -2.43
N VAL A 23 16.00 16.49 -2.33
CA VAL A 23 15.48 17.46 -1.36
C VAL A 23 14.09 17.95 -1.77
N THR A 24 13.78 18.00 -3.05
CA THR A 24 12.43 18.29 -3.58
C THR A 24 11.48 17.12 -3.40
N PHE A 25 11.95 15.88 -3.26
CA PHE A 25 11.16 14.76 -2.74
C PHE A 25 10.51 15.07 -1.38
N CYS A 26 10.96 16.10 -0.70
CA CYS A 26 10.55 16.44 0.64
C CYS A 26 9.70 17.69 0.76
N ALA A 27 9.52 18.48 -0.28
CA ALA A 27 8.83 19.74 -0.15
C ALA A 27 7.44 19.69 -0.79
N LYS A 28 6.41 19.99 -0.05
CA LYS A 28 5.01 20.26 -0.44
C LYS A 28 4.45 19.53 -1.70
N ARG A 29 3.12 19.43 -1.80
CA ARG A 29 2.36 19.02 -3.01
C ARG A 29 2.87 19.63 -4.34
N ASP A 30 3.63 20.70 -4.28
CA ASP A 30 4.23 21.42 -5.44
C ASP A 30 5.65 20.98 -5.79
N SER A 31 6.21 19.97 -5.15
CA SER A 31 7.55 19.49 -5.49
C SER A 31 7.51 18.70 -6.79
N LYS A 32 8.26 19.18 -7.78
CA LYS A 32 8.38 18.51 -9.08
C LYS A 32 8.88 17.08 -8.89
N SER A 33 8.05 16.11 -9.28
CA SER A 33 8.45 14.72 -9.45
C SER A 33 9.72 14.64 -10.30
N PRO A 34 10.62 13.68 -10.07
CA PRO A 34 11.78 13.53 -10.93
C PRO A 34 11.34 13.31 -12.39
N ASP A 35 12.21 13.65 -13.31
CA ASP A 35 12.00 13.28 -14.71
C ASP A 35 12.21 11.78 -14.88
N TRP A 36 11.11 11.03 -14.75
CA TRP A 36 11.12 9.59 -14.84
C TRP A 36 11.58 9.08 -16.20
N GLU A 37 11.32 9.80 -17.29
CA GLU A 37 11.75 9.37 -18.62
C GLU A 37 13.27 9.41 -18.78
N ILE A 38 13.92 10.41 -18.19
CA ILE A 38 15.38 10.44 -18.15
C ILE A 38 15.91 9.28 -17.29
N LEU A 39 15.29 8.98 -16.14
CA LEU A 39 15.71 7.86 -15.31
C LEU A 39 15.52 6.52 -16.04
N PHE A 40 14.37 6.30 -16.68
CA PHE A 40 14.10 5.11 -17.48
C PHE A 40 15.16 4.92 -18.56
N ARG A 41 15.44 5.98 -19.31
CA ARG A 41 16.48 5.95 -20.37
C ARG A 41 17.86 5.61 -19.83
N LEU A 42 18.27 6.24 -18.74
CA LEU A 42 19.58 6.01 -18.14
C LEU A 42 19.76 4.55 -17.71
N TYR A 43 18.78 3.97 -17.06
CA TYR A 43 18.88 2.61 -16.54
C TYR A 43 18.68 1.55 -17.62
N GLN A 44 17.76 1.74 -18.57
CA GLN A 44 17.46 0.77 -19.61
C GLN A 44 18.50 0.79 -20.77
N GLU A 45 18.94 1.97 -21.19
CA GLU A 45 19.87 2.10 -22.32
C GLU A 45 21.34 2.04 -21.87
N ARG A 46 21.69 2.67 -20.74
CA ARG A 46 23.07 2.76 -20.27
C ARG A 46 23.43 1.72 -19.21
N LYS A 47 22.48 0.91 -18.75
CA LYS A 47 22.68 -0.18 -17.79
C LYS A 47 23.50 0.26 -16.56
N ILE A 48 23.13 1.40 -15.97
CA ILE A 48 23.82 1.91 -14.79
C ILE A 48 23.60 0.93 -13.63
N ASN A 49 24.69 0.55 -12.96
CA ASN A 49 24.60 -0.30 -11.78
C ASN A 49 24.16 0.53 -10.56
N PRO A 50 23.02 0.19 -9.92
CA PRO A 50 22.52 0.91 -8.74
C PRO A 50 23.54 1.02 -7.60
N MET A 51 24.27 -0.06 -7.35
CA MET A 51 25.25 -0.09 -6.26
C MET A 51 26.47 0.78 -6.54
N SER A 52 26.90 0.87 -7.79
CA SER A 52 28.00 1.76 -8.17
C SER A 52 27.66 3.23 -7.93
N TYR A 53 26.40 3.62 -8.21
CA TYR A 53 25.92 4.97 -7.91
C TYR A 53 25.88 5.24 -6.40
N LEU A 54 25.25 4.36 -5.62
CA LEU A 54 25.11 4.54 -4.17
C LEU A 54 26.43 4.49 -3.40
N LYS A 55 27.50 3.94 -4.00
CA LYS A 55 28.87 3.94 -3.46
C LYS A 55 29.72 5.10 -3.99
N SER A 56 29.19 5.90 -4.90
CA SER A 56 29.97 6.98 -5.53
C SER A 56 30.19 8.15 -4.59
N GLU A 57 31.33 8.80 -4.73
CA GLU A 57 31.64 10.05 -4.02
C GLU A 57 30.58 11.14 -4.31
N ALA A 58 30.06 11.18 -5.53
CA ALA A 58 29.00 12.12 -5.91
C ALA A 58 27.72 11.92 -5.08
N PHE A 59 27.32 10.68 -4.84
CA PHE A 59 26.17 10.39 -3.97
C PHE A 59 26.43 10.80 -2.51
N LEU A 60 27.62 10.48 -2.00
CA LEU A 60 27.98 10.81 -0.61
C LEU A 60 28.04 12.32 -0.38
N ARG A 61 28.63 13.08 -1.28
CA ARG A 61 28.67 14.56 -1.19
C ARG A 61 27.27 15.18 -1.25
N ILE A 62 26.40 14.65 -2.11
CA ILE A 62 25.00 15.10 -2.19
C ILE A 62 24.29 14.84 -0.86
N LEU A 63 24.48 13.66 -0.29
CA LEU A 63 23.87 13.29 0.96
C LEU A 63 24.39 14.14 2.13
N GLU A 64 25.70 14.39 2.19
CA GLU A 64 26.34 15.27 3.17
C GLU A 64 25.70 16.67 3.14
N THR A 65 25.60 17.27 1.97
CA THR A 65 24.94 18.57 1.80
C THR A 65 23.47 18.55 2.29
N ILE A 66 22.73 17.47 2.01
CA ILE A 66 21.35 17.32 2.48
C ILE A 66 21.30 17.22 3.99
N CYS A 67 22.23 16.46 4.61
CA CYS A 67 22.29 16.33 6.06
C CYS A 67 22.60 17.66 6.72
N GLU A 68 23.58 18.39 6.24
CA GLU A 68 23.95 19.71 6.77
C GLU A 68 22.81 20.73 6.67
N GLU A 69 22.14 20.80 5.52
CA GLU A 69 21.07 21.78 5.28
C GLU A 69 19.75 21.46 5.99
N ARG A 70 19.41 20.16 6.16
CA ARG A 70 18.06 19.76 6.56
C ARG A 70 17.96 18.83 7.76
N TYR A 71 19.03 18.14 8.07
CA TYR A 71 19.08 17.16 9.16
C TYR A 71 20.32 17.35 10.07
N PRO A 72 20.63 18.61 10.49
CA PRO A 72 21.87 18.89 11.22
C PRO A 72 22.00 18.16 12.55
N TYR A 73 20.87 17.64 13.10
CA TYR A 73 20.85 16.92 14.38
C TYR A 73 20.70 15.40 14.20
N ILE A 74 20.75 14.90 12.96
CA ILE A 74 20.63 13.46 12.67
C ILE A 74 22.01 12.91 12.32
N ALA A 75 22.34 11.75 12.86
CA ALA A 75 23.56 11.07 12.50
C ALA A 75 23.61 10.79 10.99
N PHE A 76 24.74 11.07 10.34
CA PHE A 76 24.91 10.84 8.90
C PHE A 76 24.61 9.38 8.50
N ALA A 77 24.97 8.41 9.35
CA ALA A 77 24.70 6.99 9.11
C ALA A 77 23.19 6.72 8.99
N ASP A 78 22.37 7.30 9.87
CA ASP A 78 20.90 7.10 9.85
C ASP A 78 20.28 7.71 8.59
N ALA A 79 20.73 8.89 8.20
CA ALA A 79 20.32 9.52 6.94
C ALA A 79 20.75 8.69 5.73
N PHE A 80 22.00 8.19 5.72
CA PHE A 80 22.51 7.34 4.67
C PHE A 80 21.70 6.05 4.50
N HIS A 81 21.48 5.33 5.61
CA HIS A 81 20.71 4.08 5.56
C HIS A 81 19.27 4.31 5.14
N THR A 82 18.63 5.37 5.63
CA THR A 82 17.25 5.71 5.26
C THR A 82 17.12 6.04 3.77
N ILE A 83 17.94 6.95 3.26
CA ILE A 83 17.89 7.35 1.84
C ILE A 83 18.27 6.20 0.92
N ARG A 84 19.29 5.41 1.30
CA ARG A 84 19.65 4.19 0.57
C ARG A 84 18.49 3.19 0.52
N SER A 85 17.78 2.98 1.63
CA SER A 85 16.62 2.06 1.70
C SER A 85 15.47 2.50 0.80
N MET A 86 15.23 3.81 0.65
CA MET A 86 14.26 4.34 -0.30
C MET A 86 14.71 4.17 -1.75
N MET A 87 15.97 4.50 -2.05
CA MET A 87 16.45 4.57 -3.42
C MET A 87 16.76 3.20 -4.03
N LEU A 88 17.31 2.29 -3.24
CA LEU A 88 17.84 1.03 -3.74
C LEU A 88 16.80 0.19 -4.49
N PRO A 89 15.58 -0.05 -3.96
CA PRO A 89 14.55 -0.79 -4.68
C PRO A 89 14.15 -0.10 -5.99
N VAL A 90 14.01 1.22 -5.99
CA VAL A 90 13.66 1.99 -7.20
C VAL A 90 14.75 1.82 -8.28
N LEU A 91 15.99 2.00 -7.89
CA LEU A 91 17.11 1.92 -8.86
C LEU A 91 17.25 0.51 -9.45
N TYR A 92 17.02 -0.54 -8.65
CA TYR A 92 17.01 -1.91 -9.16
C TYR A 92 15.84 -2.14 -10.12
N LEU A 93 14.63 -1.67 -9.78
CA LEU A 93 13.47 -1.79 -10.67
C LEU A 93 13.69 -1.06 -12.01
N LEU A 94 14.33 0.10 -12.00
CA LEU A 94 14.65 0.83 -13.23
C LEU A 94 15.58 0.04 -14.17
N GLY A 95 16.48 -0.79 -13.62
CA GLY A 95 17.37 -1.67 -14.36
C GLY A 95 16.80 -3.03 -14.72
N THR A 96 15.61 -3.40 -14.20
CA THR A 96 15.02 -4.71 -14.39
C THR A 96 14.54 -4.92 -15.83
N PHE A 97 14.62 -6.17 -16.29
CA PHE A 97 14.00 -6.59 -17.55
C PHE A 97 12.46 -6.52 -17.40
N VAL A 98 11.82 -5.89 -18.36
CA VAL A 98 10.36 -5.87 -18.47
C VAL A 98 9.98 -6.57 -19.78
N PRO A 99 9.11 -7.58 -19.77
CA PRO A 99 8.66 -8.25 -20.98
C PRO A 99 7.85 -7.31 -21.88
N GLN A 100 7.93 -7.51 -23.18
CA GLN A 100 7.07 -6.83 -24.13
C GLN A 100 5.65 -7.36 -24.02
N ALA A 101 4.68 -6.45 -23.98
CA ALA A 101 3.26 -6.76 -23.93
C ALA A 101 2.47 -5.72 -24.72
N ASP A 102 1.22 -6.03 -25.10
CA ASP A 102 0.35 -5.09 -25.79
C ASP A 102 -0.30 -4.07 -24.87
N ALA A 103 -0.40 -4.39 -23.59
CA ALA A 103 -0.84 -3.47 -22.54
C ALA A 103 -0.17 -3.84 -21.22
N TYR A 104 -0.06 -2.87 -20.32
CA TYR A 104 0.42 -3.07 -18.95
C TYR A 104 -0.70 -2.75 -17.99
N HIS A 105 -0.90 -3.58 -16.99
CA HIS A 105 -1.89 -3.38 -15.95
C HIS A 105 -1.25 -3.53 -14.58
N ALA A 106 -1.27 -2.47 -13.78
CA ALA A 106 -0.86 -2.49 -12.40
C ALA A 106 -2.08 -2.59 -11.48
N ILE A 107 -1.98 -3.39 -10.44
CA ILE A 107 -3.04 -3.55 -9.42
C ILE A 107 -2.80 -2.72 -8.17
N SER A 108 -1.73 -1.94 -8.16
CA SER A 108 -1.41 -0.94 -7.13
C SER A 108 -0.44 0.09 -7.69
N THR A 109 -0.34 1.24 -7.02
CA THR A 109 0.74 2.20 -7.25
C THR A 109 2.07 1.69 -6.65
N GLY A 110 2.99 2.55 -6.25
CA GLY A 110 4.26 2.15 -5.63
C GLY A 110 5.21 1.44 -6.58
N TYR A 111 5.85 0.38 -6.13
CA TYR A 111 6.87 -0.33 -6.92
C TYR A 111 6.28 -1.07 -8.12
N GLY A 112 5.12 -1.69 -7.98
CA GLY A 112 4.41 -2.35 -9.09
C GLY A 112 4.00 -1.34 -10.17
N GLY A 113 3.46 -0.20 -9.76
CA GLY A 113 3.13 0.92 -10.64
C GLY A 113 4.34 1.50 -11.37
N LEU A 114 5.48 1.61 -10.68
CA LEU A 114 6.73 2.06 -11.29
C LEU A 114 7.20 1.08 -12.39
N LEU A 115 7.17 -0.23 -12.11
CA LEU A 115 7.59 -1.26 -13.07
C LEU A 115 6.67 -1.27 -14.30
N ALA A 116 5.36 -1.19 -14.11
CA ALA A 116 4.40 -1.09 -15.20
C ALA A 116 4.58 0.19 -16.01
N SER A 117 4.90 1.31 -15.35
CA SER A 117 5.23 2.59 -16.00
C SER A 117 6.49 2.50 -16.86
N LEU A 118 7.51 1.77 -16.39
CA LEU A 118 8.72 1.48 -17.14
C LEU A 118 8.41 0.67 -18.41
N GLY A 119 7.60 -0.38 -18.31
CA GLY A 119 7.16 -1.20 -19.45
C GLY A 119 6.38 -0.38 -20.48
N SER A 120 5.39 0.36 -20.04
CA SER A 120 4.61 1.28 -20.87
C SER A 120 5.48 2.30 -21.60
N TRP A 121 6.47 2.88 -20.90
CA TRP A 121 7.42 3.81 -21.50
C TRP A 121 8.29 3.15 -22.57
N LYS A 122 8.88 1.99 -22.24
CA LYS A 122 9.83 1.28 -23.07
C LYS A 122 9.22 0.80 -24.39
N TYR A 123 8.03 0.23 -24.33
CA TYR A 123 7.37 -0.38 -25.49
C TYR A 123 6.25 0.49 -26.09
N LYS A 124 6.04 1.70 -25.56
CA LYS A 124 4.99 2.66 -26.01
C LYS A 124 3.61 2.04 -26.03
N LYS A 125 3.29 1.27 -24.98
CA LYS A 125 2.01 0.56 -24.84
C LYS A 125 1.16 1.19 -23.74
N PRO A 126 -0.18 1.07 -23.81
CA PRO A 126 -1.09 1.61 -22.83
C PRO A 126 -0.84 1.01 -21.45
N LEU A 127 -1.09 1.80 -20.40
CA LEU A 127 -1.01 1.42 -19.01
C LEU A 127 -2.34 1.65 -18.32
N MET A 128 -2.86 0.66 -17.64
CA MET A 128 -4.00 0.75 -16.73
C MET A 128 -3.55 0.57 -15.28
N LEU A 129 -4.24 1.21 -14.38
CA LEU A 129 -4.09 1.02 -12.94
C LEU A 129 -5.45 0.65 -12.34
N THR A 130 -5.48 -0.40 -11.52
CA THR A 130 -6.63 -0.71 -10.65
C THR A 130 -6.15 -0.66 -9.19
N GLU A 131 -6.82 0.13 -8.37
CA GLU A 131 -6.56 0.17 -6.93
C GLU A 131 -7.76 -0.38 -6.16
N HIS A 132 -7.56 -1.48 -5.44
CA HIS A 132 -8.54 -2.04 -4.52
C HIS A 132 -8.56 -1.28 -3.18
N GLY A 133 -7.40 -0.87 -2.69
CA GLY A 133 -7.17 0.09 -1.63
C GLY A 133 -6.26 1.20 -2.15
N ILE A 134 -6.24 2.33 -1.49
CA ILE A 134 -5.37 3.44 -1.88
C ILE A 134 -3.98 3.24 -1.26
N TYR A 135 -3.09 2.58 -2.00
CA TYR A 135 -1.74 2.20 -1.56
C TYR A 135 -0.99 3.33 -0.86
N THR A 136 -1.08 4.55 -1.39
CA THR A 136 -0.40 5.72 -0.82
C THR A 136 -0.87 6.03 0.60
N ARG A 137 -2.20 5.91 0.85
CA ARG A 137 -2.80 6.13 2.17
C ARG A 137 -2.45 5.01 3.15
N GLU A 138 -2.45 3.78 2.67
CA GLU A 138 -2.06 2.61 3.47
C GLU A 138 -0.60 2.74 3.91
N ARG A 139 0.30 3.12 3.00
CA ARG A 139 1.72 3.36 3.33
C ARG A 139 1.90 4.56 4.28
N GLU A 140 1.13 5.62 4.13
CA GLU A 140 1.15 6.76 5.04
C GLU A 140 0.80 6.32 6.48
N GLU A 141 -0.29 5.58 6.65
CA GLU A 141 -0.71 5.07 7.96
C GLU A 141 0.32 4.11 8.56
N GLU A 142 0.86 3.20 7.75
CA GLU A 142 1.89 2.27 8.20
C GLU A 142 3.15 3.01 8.67
N ILE A 143 3.63 4.00 7.92
CA ILE A 143 4.81 4.79 8.28
C ILE A 143 4.56 5.62 9.56
N ILE A 144 3.35 6.17 9.74
CA ILE A 144 2.99 6.89 10.96
C ILE A 144 3.10 5.98 12.18
N ARG A 145 2.64 4.74 12.09
CA ARG A 145 2.66 3.75 13.17
C ARG A 145 4.01 3.03 13.33
N ALA A 146 4.84 3.03 12.29
CA ALA A 146 6.09 2.27 12.27
C ALA A 146 7.08 2.72 13.37
N SER A 147 7.55 1.77 14.16
CA SER A 147 8.61 1.98 15.14
C SER A 147 10.02 1.94 14.53
N TRP A 148 10.19 1.23 13.41
CA TRP A 148 11.47 1.09 12.71
C TRP A 148 11.87 2.34 11.89
N VAL A 149 10.93 3.27 11.66
CA VAL A 149 11.22 4.56 10.99
C VAL A 149 11.48 5.63 12.01
N ALA A 150 12.71 6.17 12.01
CA ALA A 150 13.04 7.32 12.86
C ALA A 150 12.07 8.50 12.59
N PRO A 151 11.55 9.15 13.64
CA PRO A 151 10.53 10.21 13.51
C PRO A 151 10.89 11.29 12.50
N ALA A 152 12.16 11.69 12.43
CA ALA A 152 12.66 12.70 11.50
C ALA A 152 12.47 12.33 10.01
N PHE A 153 12.38 11.03 9.70
CA PHE A 153 12.27 10.53 8.34
C PHE A 153 10.87 10.06 7.95
N LYS A 154 9.89 10.02 8.87
CA LYS A 154 8.52 9.59 8.57
C LYS A 154 7.90 10.39 7.41
N LYS A 155 8.01 11.71 7.50
CA LYS A 155 7.53 12.61 6.43
C LYS A 155 8.22 12.36 5.09
N GLN A 156 9.50 11.96 5.10
CA GLN A 156 10.27 11.64 3.91
C GLN A 156 9.75 10.36 3.24
N TRP A 157 9.53 9.32 4.02
CA TRP A 157 8.96 8.06 3.54
C TRP A 157 7.56 8.24 2.94
N ILE A 158 6.68 8.98 3.61
CA ILE A 158 5.35 9.28 3.11
C ILE A 158 5.43 9.94 1.74
N ARG A 159 6.22 11.00 1.61
CA ARG A 159 6.40 11.71 0.33
C ARG A 159 7.01 10.85 -0.76
N PHE A 160 7.89 9.94 -0.40
CA PHE A 160 8.46 8.98 -1.33
C PHE A 160 7.36 8.09 -1.95
N PHE A 161 6.41 7.60 -1.17
CA PHE A 161 5.29 6.81 -1.71
C PHE A 161 4.34 7.65 -2.56
N TYR A 162 4.06 8.90 -2.18
CA TYR A 162 3.30 9.83 -3.03
C TYR A 162 3.97 10.06 -4.38
N MET A 163 5.29 10.20 -4.40
CA MET A 163 6.05 10.33 -5.64
C MET A 163 5.96 9.09 -6.53
N LEU A 164 6.01 7.88 -5.95
CA LEU A 164 5.83 6.64 -6.72
C LEU A 164 4.42 6.53 -7.30
N SER A 165 3.40 7.03 -6.61
CA SER A 165 2.03 7.07 -7.13
C SER A 165 1.87 8.09 -8.26
N ASP A 166 2.54 9.23 -8.16
CA ASP A 166 2.50 10.27 -9.19
C ASP A 166 2.98 9.77 -10.56
N VAL A 167 4.01 8.90 -10.61
CA VAL A 167 4.52 8.39 -11.89
C VAL A 167 3.49 7.57 -12.64
N ILE A 168 2.74 6.71 -11.95
CA ILE A 168 1.75 5.87 -12.60
C ILE A 168 0.46 6.65 -12.90
N TYR A 169 0.00 7.54 -12.03
CA TYR A 169 -1.16 8.40 -12.30
C TYR A 169 -0.97 9.27 -13.53
N LYS A 170 0.23 9.82 -13.72
CA LYS A 170 0.55 10.60 -14.93
C LYS A 170 0.57 9.74 -16.19
N ARG A 171 1.09 8.53 -16.12
CA ARG A 171 1.30 7.65 -17.27
C ARG A 171 0.09 6.79 -17.62
N ALA A 172 -0.71 6.37 -16.65
CA ALA A 172 -1.89 5.56 -16.89
C ALA A 172 -2.90 6.28 -17.81
N CYS A 173 -3.45 5.56 -18.76
CA CYS A 173 -4.56 6.03 -19.59
C CYS A 173 -5.90 5.88 -18.89
N ARG A 174 -6.02 4.92 -17.97
CA ARG A 174 -7.19 4.70 -17.11
C ARG A 174 -6.74 4.30 -15.70
N VAL A 175 -7.47 4.80 -14.72
CA VAL A 175 -7.30 4.47 -13.31
C VAL A 175 -8.66 4.05 -12.76
N THR A 176 -8.74 2.86 -12.19
CA THR A 176 -9.98 2.32 -11.65
C THR A 176 -9.87 2.08 -10.16
N CYS A 177 -10.99 2.22 -9.46
CA CYS A 177 -11.15 1.91 -8.05
C CYS A 177 -12.51 1.27 -7.80
N LEU A 178 -12.76 0.78 -6.58
CA LEU A 178 -13.95 -0.01 -6.27
C LEU A 178 -15.17 0.84 -5.89
N PHE A 179 -14.98 2.07 -5.42
CA PHE A 179 -16.07 2.92 -4.91
C PHE A 179 -15.75 4.40 -5.02
N THR A 180 -16.80 5.22 -5.00
CA THR A 180 -16.71 6.67 -5.24
C THR A 180 -15.79 7.41 -4.27
N ASN A 181 -15.72 6.99 -3.00
CA ASN A 181 -14.83 7.64 -2.04
C ASN A 181 -13.35 7.41 -2.39
N ALA A 182 -13.00 6.19 -2.87
CA ALA A 182 -11.64 5.91 -3.33
C ALA A 182 -11.28 6.78 -4.56
N LEU A 183 -12.23 6.97 -5.49
CA LEU A 183 -12.04 7.86 -6.64
C LEU A 183 -11.69 9.29 -6.20
N LYS A 184 -12.44 9.85 -5.25
CA LYS A 184 -12.14 11.19 -4.71
C LYS A 184 -10.75 11.28 -4.10
N ILE A 185 -10.33 10.24 -3.36
CA ILE A 185 -8.99 10.18 -2.79
C ILE A 185 -7.92 10.12 -3.89
N GLN A 186 -8.14 9.35 -4.97
CA GLN A 186 -7.23 9.32 -6.12
C GLN A 186 -7.05 10.71 -6.76
N GLU A 187 -8.14 11.44 -6.93
CA GLU A 187 -8.13 12.83 -7.42
C GLU A 187 -7.37 13.76 -6.48
N ASP A 188 -7.60 13.67 -5.17
CA ASP A 188 -6.92 14.44 -4.14
C ASP A 188 -5.40 14.18 -4.10
N ILE A 189 -4.98 12.95 -4.39
CA ILE A 189 -3.57 12.57 -4.47
C ILE A 189 -2.92 13.10 -5.76
N GLY A 190 -3.72 13.41 -6.78
CA GLY A 190 -3.25 14.04 -8.03
C GLY A 190 -3.52 13.23 -9.31
N CYS A 191 -4.40 12.23 -9.25
CA CYS A 191 -4.88 11.60 -10.47
C CYS A 191 -5.82 12.55 -11.21
N ALA A 192 -5.69 12.63 -12.53
CA ALA A 192 -6.57 13.46 -13.36
C ALA A 192 -7.98 12.86 -13.40
N PRO A 193 -9.04 13.64 -13.09
CA PRO A 193 -10.41 13.13 -12.96
C PRO A 193 -10.94 12.40 -14.21
N GLU A 194 -10.53 12.84 -15.39
CA GLU A 194 -10.94 12.23 -16.66
C GLU A 194 -10.42 10.80 -16.85
N LYS A 195 -9.40 10.41 -16.11
CA LYS A 195 -8.84 9.04 -16.12
C LYS A 195 -9.56 8.12 -15.15
N CYS A 196 -10.14 8.67 -14.07
CA CYS A 196 -10.70 7.91 -12.96
C CYS A 196 -12.06 7.27 -13.32
N ARG A 197 -12.28 6.03 -12.90
CA ARG A 197 -13.54 5.29 -13.05
C ARG A 197 -13.76 4.39 -11.85
N VAL A 198 -15.00 4.29 -11.42
CA VAL A 198 -15.43 3.29 -10.44
C VAL A 198 -15.82 2.02 -11.20
N ILE A 199 -15.20 0.89 -10.81
CA ILE A 199 -15.58 -0.45 -11.25
C ILE A 199 -15.65 -1.30 -9.98
N GLU A 200 -16.85 -1.59 -9.55
CA GLU A 200 -17.12 -2.34 -8.33
C GLU A 200 -16.73 -3.80 -8.47
N ASN A 201 -16.47 -4.46 -7.34
CA ASN A 201 -16.28 -5.91 -7.31
C ASN A 201 -17.60 -6.61 -7.61
N GLY A 202 -17.52 -7.77 -8.25
CA GLY A 202 -18.65 -8.64 -8.52
C GLY A 202 -18.45 -10.03 -7.94
N VAL A 203 -19.54 -10.77 -7.89
CA VAL A 203 -19.55 -12.20 -7.56
C VAL A 203 -20.25 -12.98 -8.67
N SER A 204 -19.89 -14.24 -8.84
CA SER A 204 -20.58 -15.14 -9.76
C SER A 204 -21.89 -15.57 -9.10
N TYR A 205 -22.98 -14.87 -9.43
CA TYR A 205 -24.31 -15.14 -8.86
C TYR A 205 -24.74 -16.59 -9.07
N GLU A 206 -24.47 -17.15 -10.23
CA GLU A 206 -24.85 -18.53 -10.62
C GLU A 206 -24.26 -19.58 -9.68
N ARG A 207 -23.08 -19.32 -9.09
CA ARG A 207 -22.45 -20.22 -8.13
C ARG A 207 -23.13 -20.26 -6.76
N PHE A 208 -23.87 -19.20 -6.44
CA PHE A 208 -24.46 -19.03 -5.11
C PHE A 208 -25.98 -19.19 -5.10
N CYS A 209 -26.67 -18.92 -6.23
CA CYS A 209 -28.13 -19.02 -6.30
C CYS A 209 -28.66 -20.45 -6.19
N GLU A 210 -27.83 -21.46 -6.47
CA GLU A 210 -28.19 -22.89 -6.35
C GLU A 210 -27.97 -23.45 -4.94
N ILE A 211 -27.35 -22.67 -4.02
CA ILE A 211 -27.16 -23.11 -2.64
C ILE A 211 -28.52 -23.18 -1.97
N PRO A 212 -28.92 -24.37 -1.44
CA PRO A 212 -30.20 -24.51 -0.79
C PRO A 212 -30.28 -23.62 0.45
N LEU A 213 -31.44 -23.07 0.69
CA LEU A 213 -31.72 -22.37 1.95
C LEU A 213 -31.62 -23.35 3.13
N LYS A 214 -31.22 -22.84 4.28
CA LYS A 214 -31.21 -23.56 5.53
C LYS A 214 -32.63 -24.07 5.83
N GLU A 215 -32.74 -25.33 6.32
CA GLU A 215 -33.98 -25.84 6.86
C GLU A 215 -34.44 -25.04 8.10
N GLU A 216 -35.73 -24.84 8.24
CA GLU A 216 -36.27 -24.09 9.36
C GLU A 216 -36.11 -24.92 10.67
N ASP A 217 -35.21 -24.49 11.54
CA ASP A 217 -34.95 -25.09 12.85
C ASP A 217 -35.35 -24.17 14.03
N GLY A 218 -36.02 -23.05 13.73
CA GLY A 218 -36.44 -22.06 14.72
C GLY A 218 -35.28 -21.13 15.17
N TRP A 219 -34.07 -21.26 14.59
CA TRP A 219 -32.92 -20.42 14.91
C TRP A 219 -32.60 -19.46 13.76
N VAL A 220 -32.23 -18.23 14.13
CA VAL A 220 -31.67 -17.26 13.22
C VAL A 220 -30.14 -17.37 13.26
N ASP A 221 -29.54 -17.78 12.15
CA ASP A 221 -28.09 -17.85 12.00
C ASP A 221 -27.53 -16.59 11.30
N ILE A 222 -26.61 -15.92 11.97
CA ILE A 222 -25.87 -14.78 11.42
C ILE A 222 -24.48 -15.28 11.07
N GLY A 223 -24.10 -15.21 9.79
CA GLY A 223 -22.81 -15.65 9.29
C GLY A 223 -21.88 -14.46 8.98
N ALA A 224 -20.63 -14.55 9.42
CA ALA A 224 -19.57 -13.65 9.02
C ALA A 224 -18.37 -14.44 8.49
N VAL A 225 -17.96 -14.18 7.24
CA VAL A 225 -16.75 -14.76 6.64
C VAL A 225 -15.68 -13.70 6.65
N VAL A 226 -14.77 -13.78 7.63
CA VAL A 226 -13.83 -12.69 7.92
C VAL A 226 -12.56 -13.20 8.62
N ARG A 227 -11.40 -12.67 8.27
CA ARG A 227 -10.14 -13.00 8.97
C ARG A 227 -10.11 -12.34 10.35
N LEU A 228 -9.55 -13.05 11.35
CA LEU A 228 -9.37 -12.52 12.69
C LEU A 228 -8.14 -11.59 12.68
N ALA A 229 -8.39 -10.30 12.50
CA ALA A 229 -7.39 -9.23 12.49
C ALA A 229 -8.00 -7.94 13.05
N PRO A 230 -7.21 -7.07 13.72
CA PRO A 230 -7.71 -5.82 14.33
C PRO A 230 -8.49 -4.93 13.37
N ILE A 231 -8.06 -4.84 12.09
CA ILE A 231 -8.73 -4.04 11.06
C ILE A 231 -10.16 -4.50 10.74
N LYS A 232 -10.52 -5.74 11.11
CA LYS A 232 -11.87 -6.30 10.88
C LYS A 232 -12.82 -6.05 12.03
N ASP A 233 -12.31 -5.55 13.14
CA ASP A 233 -13.06 -5.14 14.32
C ASP A 233 -14.06 -6.19 14.82
N ILE A 234 -13.57 -7.42 14.95
CA ILE A 234 -14.38 -8.59 15.40
C ILE A 234 -14.96 -8.37 16.81
N LYS A 235 -14.26 -7.59 17.65
CA LYS A 235 -14.74 -7.30 19.00
C LYS A 235 -16.06 -6.52 18.99
N THR A 236 -16.17 -5.51 18.13
CA THR A 236 -17.43 -4.77 17.96
C THR A 236 -18.55 -5.68 17.45
N MET A 237 -18.23 -6.64 16.55
CA MET A 237 -19.21 -7.64 16.10
C MET A 237 -19.69 -8.53 17.27
N ILE A 238 -18.79 -8.99 18.14
CA ILE A 238 -19.13 -9.79 19.34
C ILE A 238 -20.00 -8.97 20.29
N TYR A 239 -19.67 -7.72 20.57
CA TYR A 239 -20.50 -6.84 21.40
C TYR A 239 -21.89 -6.61 20.80
N ALA A 240 -21.98 -6.33 19.51
CA ALA A 240 -23.26 -6.14 18.82
C ALA A 240 -24.13 -7.41 18.88
N PHE A 241 -23.51 -8.59 18.74
CA PHE A 241 -24.21 -9.86 18.89
C PHE A 241 -24.69 -10.09 20.33
N TYR A 242 -23.87 -9.74 21.32
CA TYR A 242 -24.27 -9.81 22.73
C TYR A 242 -25.50 -8.96 23.00
N GLU A 243 -25.55 -7.72 22.54
CA GLU A 243 -26.72 -6.85 22.63
C GLU A 243 -27.97 -7.45 21.92
N LEU A 244 -27.75 -8.01 20.72
CA LEU A 244 -28.83 -8.66 19.98
C LEU A 244 -29.40 -9.88 20.74
N SER A 245 -28.54 -10.74 21.27
CA SER A 245 -28.93 -11.96 21.99
C SER A 245 -29.68 -11.67 23.29
N SER A 246 -29.53 -10.48 23.88
CA SER A 246 -30.32 -10.04 25.03
C SER A 246 -31.77 -9.65 24.67
N ARG A 247 -32.03 -9.41 23.37
CA ARG A 247 -33.34 -8.95 22.85
C ARG A 247 -34.06 -9.97 21.97
N MET A 248 -33.32 -10.98 21.51
CA MET A 248 -33.79 -11.95 20.55
C MET A 248 -33.43 -13.37 21.00
N GLU A 249 -34.42 -14.22 21.21
CA GLU A 249 -34.22 -15.64 21.47
C GLU A 249 -33.86 -16.40 20.19
N HIS A 250 -33.20 -17.54 20.32
CA HIS A 250 -32.85 -18.43 19.21
C HIS A 250 -32.02 -17.76 18.09
N VAL A 251 -30.99 -16.96 18.45
CA VAL A 251 -30.03 -16.37 17.53
C VAL A 251 -28.62 -16.94 17.74
N ARG A 252 -27.90 -17.19 16.65
CA ARG A 252 -26.51 -17.69 16.67
C ARG A 252 -25.62 -16.84 15.76
N LEU A 253 -24.40 -16.62 16.18
CA LEU A 253 -23.36 -15.95 15.37
C LEU A 253 -22.27 -16.96 15.00
N HIS A 254 -22.01 -17.09 13.71
CA HIS A 254 -20.93 -17.90 13.14
C HIS A 254 -19.88 -16.99 12.53
N ILE A 255 -18.64 -17.03 13.07
CA ILE A 255 -17.50 -16.30 12.52
C ILE A 255 -16.57 -17.33 11.90
N LEU A 256 -16.40 -17.27 10.58
CA LEU A 256 -15.61 -18.20 9.78
C LEU A 256 -14.44 -17.45 9.13
N GLY A 257 -13.21 -17.95 9.29
CA GLY A 257 -12.03 -17.37 8.66
C GLY A 257 -10.73 -17.73 9.35
N GLY A 258 -9.61 -17.41 8.69
CA GLY A 258 -8.29 -17.67 9.24
C GLY A 258 -7.87 -16.63 10.30
N VAL A 259 -6.87 -16.99 11.10
CA VAL A 259 -6.21 -16.12 12.06
C VAL A 259 -5.03 -15.43 11.39
N ASP A 260 -5.07 -14.10 11.29
CA ASP A 260 -3.95 -13.28 10.80
C ASP A 260 -3.11 -12.71 11.95
N ASP A 261 -3.72 -12.54 13.14
CA ASP A 261 -3.12 -11.99 14.34
C ASP A 261 -3.53 -12.84 15.55
N GLU A 262 -2.59 -13.61 16.05
CA GLU A 262 -2.81 -14.58 17.15
C GLU A 262 -3.19 -13.89 18.48
N GLU A 263 -2.59 -12.73 18.77
CA GLU A 263 -2.90 -11.98 19.99
C GLU A 263 -4.32 -11.43 19.94
N TYR A 264 -4.70 -10.83 18.82
CA TYR A 264 -6.05 -10.33 18.61
C TYR A 264 -7.09 -11.46 18.60
N ALA A 265 -6.79 -12.60 17.99
CA ALA A 265 -7.67 -13.76 18.00
C ALA A 265 -7.92 -14.25 19.44
N LYS A 266 -6.86 -14.36 20.26
CA LYS A 266 -6.95 -14.71 21.67
C LYS A 266 -7.85 -13.74 22.43
N GLU A 267 -7.67 -12.43 22.22
CA GLU A 267 -8.54 -11.41 22.83
C GLU A 267 -10.02 -11.57 22.44
N CYS A 268 -10.30 -11.94 21.17
CA CYS A 268 -11.65 -12.21 20.69
C CYS A 268 -12.24 -13.45 21.37
N TYR A 269 -11.48 -14.56 21.50
CA TYR A 269 -11.93 -15.77 22.20
C TYR A 269 -12.17 -15.51 23.68
N ASP A 270 -11.31 -14.75 24.34
CA ASP A 270 -11.49 -14.41 25.76
C ASP A 270 -12.72 -13.51 25.95
N LEU A 271 -12.98 -12.57 25.02
CA LEU A 271 -14.19 -11.75 25.03
C LEU A 271 -15.46 -12.60 24.89
N VAL A 272 -15.48 -13.57 23.97
CA VAL A 272 -16.59 -14.50 23.78
C VAL A 272 -16.90 -15.24 25.09
N LYS A 273 -15.88 -15.82 25.76
CA LYS A 273 -16.04 -16.51 27.04
C LYS A 273 -16.63 -15.61 28.14
N GLN A 274 -16.15 -14.35 28.20
CA GLN A 274 -16.71 -13.38 29.16
C GLN A 274 -18.20 -13.11 28.90
N MET A 275 -18.60 -12.95 27.64
CA MET A 275 -19.98 -12.68 27.25
C MET A 275 -20.89 -13.91 27.51
N GLU A 276 -20.41 -15.13 27.24
CA GLU A 276 -21.12 -16.38 27.56
C GLU A 276 -21.37 -16.53 29.06
N LEU A 277 -20.38 -16.21 29.89
CA LEU A 277 -20.55 -16.24 31.36
C LEU A 277 -21.61 -15.22 31.82
N HIS A 278 -21.65 -14.04 31.22
CA HIS A 278 -22.69 -13.04 31.54
C HIS A 278 -24.09 -13.47 31.11
N LEU A 279 -24.23 -14.03 29.90
CA LEU A 279 -25.51 -14.54 29.40
C LEU A 279 -25.99 -15.76 30.23
N GLY A 280 -25.10 -16.68 30.56
CA GLY A 280 -25.40 -17.82 31.43
C GLY A 280 -25.83 -17.43 32.84
N ALA A 281 -25.27 -16.34 33.37
CA ALA A 281 -25.68 -15.79 34.66
C ALA A 281 -27.06 -15.11 34.64
N GLN A 282 -27.51 -14.61 33.49
CA GLN A 282 -28.76 -13.89 33.33
C GLN A 282 -29.93 -14.78 32.85
N SER A 283 -29.68 -15.81 32.03
CA SER A 283 -30.72 -16.57 31.32
C SER A 283 -30.73 -18.08 31.56
N GLY A 284 -29.71 -18.65 32.18
CA GLY A 284 -29.59 -20.11 32.36
C GLY A 284 -29.47 -20.91 31.05
N VAL A 285 -29.29 -20.24 29.89
CA VAL A 285 -29.16 -20.86 28.58
C VAL A 285 -27.74 -20.60 28.06
N PRO A 286 -26.93 -21.63 27.74
CA PRO A 286 -25.60 -21.40 27.16
C PRO A 286 -25.72 -20.84 25.77
N GLY A 287 -25.26 -19.59 25.58
CA GLY A 287 -25.08 -19.00 24.28
C GLY A 287 -23.97 -19.76 23.53
N ASN A 288 -24.30 -20.39 22.41
CA ASN A 288 -23.36 -21.14 21.62
C ASN A 288 -22.69 -20.19 20.58
N ILE A 289 -21.56 -19.60 20.93
CA ILE A 289 -20.66 -19.02 19.94
C ILE A 289 -19.70 -20.13 19.51
N LYS A 290 -19.97 -20.78 18.40
CA LYS A 290 -19.04 -21.78 17.84
C LYS A 290 -18.10 -21.09 16.85
N GLY A 291 -16.88 -20.82 17.28
CA GLY A 291 -15.77 -20.58 16.36
C GLY A 291 -15.29 -21.93 15.81
N ASN A 292 -15.68 -22.30 14.62
CA ASN A 292 -15.04 -23.41 13.92
C ASN A 292 -13.94 -22.82 13.02
N THR A 293 -12.71 -22.91 13.51
CA THR A 293 -11.52 -22.82 12.66
C THR A 293 -11.41 -24.15 11.92
N THR A 294 -11.89 -24.21 10.69
CA THR A 294 -11.48 -25.26 9.75
C THR A 294 -10.46 -24.64 8.80
N LEU A 295 -9.21 -25.11 8.90
CA LEU A 295 -8.14 -24.90 7.94
C LEU A 295 -8.45 -25.59 6.62
#